data_ce96805b7f05f1c9cbedcdbc4dc3b09a
#
_entry.id   ce96805b7f05f1c9cbedcdbc4dc3b09a
#
_cell.length_a   1.000
_cell.length_b   1.000
_cell.length_c   1.000
_cell.angle_alpha   90.00
_cell.angle_beta   90.00
_cell.angle_gamma   90.00
#
_symmetry.space_group_name_H-M   'P 1'
#
loop_
_entity.id
_entity.type
_entity.pdbx_description
1 polymer ?
#
loop_
_entity_poly.entity_id
_entity_poly.type
_entity_poly.pdbx_seq_one_letter_code
_entity_poly.pdbx_strand_id
1 'polypeptide(L)'
;HPKIEKVYYLGNLTEADGESFHIRNRQCLTNGGMISFDVKGGEKEAFIFLNSLKLIKLAVSLGSTESLAEHPATMTHADVEPEHKEALSITEKMIRLSIGVENYHDIMSDIDQALGKIPLIVESNQEEKQLLLV
;
A
#
# COMPACT_ATOMS: atom_id res chain seq x y z
N HIS A 1 -9.25 1.72 6.55
CA HIS A 1 -9.78 0.36 6.45
C HIS A 1 -9.04 -0.57 7.43
N PRO A 2 -9.73 -1.50 8.14
CA PRO A 2 -9.11 -2.30 9.21
C PRO A 2 -7.97 -3.23 8.74
N LYS A 3 -7.89 -3.54 7.45
CA LYS A 3 -6.84 -4.38 6.84
C LYS A 3 -5.67 -3.59 6.25
N ILE A 4 -5.66 -2.27 6.40
CA ILE A 4 -4.54 -1.40 6.05
C ILE A 4 -3.80 -1.02 7.32
N GLU A 5 -2.48 -1.14 7.30
CA GLU A 5 -1.60 -0.83 8.43
C GLU A 5 -1.11 0.62 8.33
N LYS A 6 -0.66 1.03 7.15
CA LYS A 6 -0.09 2.36 6.92
C LYS A 6 -0.41 2.86 5.52
N VAL A 7 -0.59 4.17 5.36
CA VAL A 7 -0.80 4.83 4.06
C VAL A 7 0.28 5.87 3.85
N TYR A 8 0.89 5.86 2.67
CA TYR A 8 1.90 6.81 2.21
C TYR A 8 1.28 7.67 1.11
N TYR A 9 0.91 8.88 1.44
CA TYR A 9 0.28 9.80 0.51
C TYR A 9 0.63 11.25 0.86
N LEU A 10 0.98 12.04 -0.14
CA LEU A 10 1.36 13.44 0.08
C LEU A 10 0.28 14.26 0.77
N GLY A 11 -1.00 13.92 0.55
CA GLY A 11 -2.13 14.59 1.18
C GLY A 11 -2.27 14.33 2.68
N ASN A 12 -1.59 13.31 3.20
CA ASN A 12 -1.59 12.97 4.62
C ASN A 12 -0.46 13.65 5.41
N LEU A 13 0.47 14.35 4.72
CA LEU A 13 1.54 15.07 5.39
C LEU A 13 1.00 16.24 6.21
N THR A 14 1.50 16.37 7.43
CA THR A 14 1.17 17.38 8.42
C THR A 14 2.43 18.15 8.85
N GLU A 15 2.28 19.18 9.64
CA GLU A 15 3.42 19.93 10.20
C GLU A 15 4.38 19.04 11.02
N ALA A 16 3.88 17.95 11.61
CA ALA A 16 4.70 16.98 12.34
C ALA A 16 5.69 16.23 11.43
N ASP A 17 5.45 16.18 10.10
CA ASP A 17 6.34 15.57 9.11
C ASP A 17 7.48 16.51 8.68
N GLY A 18 7.57 17.69 9.29
CA GLY A 18 8.70 18.63 9.17
C GLY A 18 8.97 19.06 7.73
N GLU A 19 10.22 18.88 7.27
CA GLU A 19 10.67 19.36 5.97
C GLU A 19 9.85 18.78 4.80
N SER A 20 9.40 17.54 4.87
CA SER A 20 8.57 16.91 3.83
C SER A 20 7.26 17.66 3.61
N PHE A 21 6.60 18.09 4.69
CA PHE A 21 5.39 18.91 4.61
C PHE A 21 5.67 20.27 3.97
N HIS A 22 6.75 20.93 4.35
CA HIS A 22 7.12 22.24 3.78
C HIS A 22 7.51 22.15 2.31
N ILE A 23 8.25 21.12 1.90
CA ILE A 23 8.59 20.87 0.49
C ILE A 23 7.33 20.66 -0.33
N ARG A 24 6.44 19.79 0.14
CA ARG A 24 5.16 19.51 -0.52
C ARG A 24 4.35 20.80 -0.71
N ASN A 25 4.18 21.61 0.31
CA ASN A 25 3.40 22.86 0.23
C ASN A 25 4.02 23.91 -0.70
N ARG A 26 5.34 23.92 -0.82
CA ARG A 26 6.07 24.85 -1.69
C ARG A 26 6.10 24.42 -3.15
N GLN A 27 6.15 23.10 -3.41
CA GLN A 27 6.42 22.57 -4.75
C GLN A 27 5.21 21.92 -5.43
N CYS A 28 4.20 21.49 -4.69
CA CYS A 28 3.08 20.74 -5.22
C CYS A 28 1.78 21.56 -5.17
N LEU A 29 1.16 21.78 -6.33
CA LEU A 29 -0.16 22.41 -6.43
C LEU A 29 -1.27 21.46 -5.97
N THR A 30 -1.09 20.15 -6.16
CA THR A 30 -2.00 19.09 -5.74
C THR A 30 -1.22 17.94 -5.11
N ASN A 31 -1.93 17.00 -4.49
CA ASN A 31 -1.28 15.83 -3.87
C ASN A 31 -1.01 14.69 -4.87
N GLY A 32 -1.46 14.83 -6.12
CA GLY A 32 -1.30 13.81 -7.16
C GLY A 32 -2.15 12.56 -6.95
N GLY A 33 -2.04 11.63 -7.90
CA GLY A 33 -2.77 10.36 -7.93
C GLY A 33 -1.94 9.14 -7.54
N MET A 34 -0.76 9.32 -6.93
CA MET A 34 0.08 8.22 -6.45
C MET A 34 -0.17 7.97 -4.97
N ILE A 35 -0.53 6.74 -4.63
CA ILE A 35 -0.78 6.30 -3.25
C ILE A 35 -0.04 4.99 -3.03
N SER A 36 0.70 4.87 -1.94
CA SER A 36 1.19 3.57 -1.48
C SER A 36 0.61 3.25 -0.11
N PHE A 37 0.45 1.98 0.18
CA PHE A 37 -0.01 1.54 1.50
C PHE A 37 0.49 0.14 1.82
N ASP A 38 0.65 -0.14 3.10
CA ASP A 38 0.95 -1.45 3.64
C ASP A 38 -0.37 -2.14 4.06
N VAL A 39 -0.60 -3.35 3.55
CA VAL A 39 -1.66 -4.20 4.08
C VAL A 39 -1.24 -4.83 5.41
N LYS A 40 -2.19 -5.16 6.27
CA LYS A 40 -1.89 -6.00 7.43
C LYS A 40 -1.54 -7.40 6.97
N GLY A 41 -0.45 -7.95 7.51
CA GLY A 41 0.10 -9.24 7.12
C GLY A 41 1.46 -9.11 6.47
N GLY A 42 1.65 -9.73 5.33
CA GLY A 42 2.89 -9.76 4.58
C GLY A 42 2.66 -9.78 3.07
N GLU A 43 3.65 -10.31 2.34
CA GLU A 43 3.62 -10.45 0.88
C GLU A 43 2.40 -11.24 0.39
N LYS A 44 2.03 -12.31 1.10
CA LYS A 44 0.87 -13.12 0.75
C LYS A 44 -0.43 -12.33 0.72
N GLU A 45 -0.66 -11.49 1.72
CA GLU A 45 -1.83 -10.63 1.82
C GLU A 45 -1.82 -9.53 0.75
N ALA A 46 -0.64 -8.97 0.43
CA ALA A 46 -0.48 -8.04 -0.69
C ALA A 46 -0.85 -8.70 -2.02
N PHE A 47 -0.43 -9.94 -2.27
CA PHE A 47 -0.79 -10.67 -3.49
C PHE A 47 -2.27 -11.06 -3.53
N ILE A 48 -2.88 -11.41 -2.39
CA ILE A 48 -4.33 -11.63 -2.33
C ILE A 48 -5.08 -10.37 -2.76
N PHE A 49 -4.68 -9.21 -2.27
CA PHE A 49 -5.27 -7.93 -2.67
C PHE A 49 -5.12 -7.70 -4.17
N LEU A 50 -3.89 -7.73 -4.69
CA LEU A 50 -3.58 -7.43 -6.09
C LEU A 50 -4.31 -8.35 -7.07
N ASN A 51 -4.34 -9.65 -6.76
CA ASN A 51 -5.03 -10.67 -7.57
C ASN A 51 -6.56 -10.57 -7.49
N SER A 52 -7.10 -9.84 -6.52
CA SER A 52 -8.54 -9.66 -6.33
C SER A 52 -9.09 -8.40 -7.00
N LEU A 53 -8.23 -7.51 -7.49
CA LEU A 53 -8.62 -6.32 -8.23
C LEU A 53 -9.31 -6.71 -9.55
N LYS A 54 -10.35 -5.97 -9.93
CA LYS A 54 -11.16 -6.21 -11.13
C LYS A 54 -11.07 -5.07 -12.13
N LEU A 55 -11.13 -3.84 -11.64
CA LEU A 55 -11.03 -2.61 -12.43
C LEU A 55 -9.58 -2.18 -12.57
N ILE A 56 -8.88 -2.03 -11.45
CA ILE A 56 -7.48 -1.61 -11.39
C ILE A 56 -6.60 -2.73 -11.94
N LYS A 57 -5.71 -2.41 -12.86
CA LYS A 57 -4.85 -3.40 -13.54
C LYS A 57 -3.51 -3.56 -12.83
N LEU A 58 -3.04 -4.81 -12.75
CA LEU A 58 -1.70 -5.11 -12.24
C LEU A 58 -0.66 -4.76 -13.30
N ALA A 59 0.12 -3.71 -13.07
CA ALA A 59 1.18 -3.26 -13.98
C ALA A 59 2.19 -2.35 -13.27
N VAL A 60 3.44 -2.39 -13.72
CA VAL A 60 4.55 -1.57 -13.20
C VAL A 60 4.51 -0.10 -13.64
N SER A 61 3.66 0.27 -14.59
CA SER A 61 3.53 1.64 -15.10
C SER A 61 2.81 2.56 -14.10
N LEU A 62 2.80 3.86 -14.39
CA LEU A 62 2.13 4.87 -13.59
C LEU A 62 1.75 6.08 -14.45
N GLY A 63 0.86 6.95 -13.95
CA GLY A 63 0.50 8.21 -14.60
C GLY A 63 -0.37 8.07 -15.84
N SER A 64 -0.97 6.89 -16.06
CA SER A 64 -1.90 6.62 -17.16
C SER A 64 -3.32 7.13 -16.83
N THR A 65 -4.18 7.14 -17.87
CA THR A 65 -5.63 7.38 -17.69
C THR A 65 -6.34 6.21 -17.02
N GLU A 66 -5.75 5.01 -17.03
CA GLU A 66 -6.22 3.85 -16.30
C GLU A 66 -5.54 3.72 -14.94
N SER A 67 -6.28 3.24 -13.94
CA SER A 67 -5.75 2.94 -12.62
C SER A 67 -4.91 1.68 -12.65
N LEU A 68 -3.70 1.76 -12.07
CA LEU A 68 -2.71 0.68 -12.05
C LEU A 68 -2.28 0.39 -10.62
N ALA A 69 -2.01 -0.88 -10.34
CA ALA A 69 -1.49 -1.36 -9.07
C ALA A 69 -0.23 -2.19 -9.28
N GLU A 70 0.71 -2.15 -8.34
CA GLU A 70 1.88 -3.03 -8.32
C GLU A 70 2.30 -3.38 -6.90
N HIS A 71 3.15 -4.42 -6.82
CA HIS A 71 3.91 -4.79 -5.63
C HIS A 71 5.36 -4.33 -5.80
N PRO A 72 5.78 -3.18 -5.24
CA PRO A 72 7.10 -2.61 -5.51
C PRO A 72 8.26 -3.57 -5.22
N ALA A 73 8.17 -4.32 -4.11
CA ALA A 73 9.26 -5.18 -3.64
C ALA A 73 9.63 -6.31 -4.63
N THR A 74 8.65 -6.85 -5.38
CA THR A 74 8.87 -7.96 -6.32
C THR A 74 8.75 -7.58 -7.79
N MET A 75 8.32 -6.34 -8.10
CA MET A 75 8.15 -5.89 -9.47
C MET A 75 9.20 -4.83 -9.83
N THR A 76 9.00 -3.57 -9.45
CA THR A 76 9.93 -2.48 -9.84
C THR A 76 11.25 -2.49 -9.10
N HIS A 77 11.33 -3.10 -7.92
CA HIS A 77 12.53 -3.13 -7.08
C HIS A 77 12.98 -4.57 -6.79
N ALA A 78 12.65 -5.54 -7.67
CA ALA A 78 12.98 -6.95 -7.48
C ALA A 78 14.50 -7.15 -7.30
N ASP A 79 15.31 -6.46 -8.10
CA ASP A 79 16.77 -6.57 -8.09
C ASP A 79 17.48 -5.65 -7.08
N VAL A 80 16.71 -4.93 -6.24
CA VAL A 80 17.27 -4.05 -5.20
C VAL A 80 17.55 -4.88 -3.96
N GLU A 81 18.76 -4.72 -3.39
CA GLU A 81 19.15 -5.40 -2.16
C GLU A 81 18.22 -5.09 -0.98
N PRO A 82 17.97 -6.04 -0.07
CA PRO A 82 17.04 -5.86 1.06
C PRO A 82 17.31 -4.61 1.91
N GLU A 83 18.58 -4.33 2.21
CA GLU A 83 18.99 -3.15 2.98
C GLU A 83 18.61 -1.84 2.29
N HIS A 84 18.69 -1.79 0.96
CA HIS A 84 18.28 -0.62 0.19
C HIS A 84 16.76 -0.49 0.11
N LYS A 85 16.02 -1.62 0.03
CA LYS A 85 14.55 -1.60 0.11
C LYS A 85 14.08 -1.02 1.44
N GLU A 86 14.72 -1.43 2.55
CA GLU A 86 14.44 -0.91 3.88
C GLU A 86 14.70 0.60 3.96
N ALA A 87 15.86 1.06 3.47
CA ALA A 87 16.20 2.49 3.42
C ALA A 87 15.20 3.32 2.60
N LEU A 88 14.60 2.73 1.57
CA LEU A 88 13.53 3.33 0.75
C LEU A 88 12.13 3.15 1.34
N SER A 89 12.01 2.50 2.50
CA SER A 89 10.74 2.14 3.13
C SER A 89 9.85 1.26 2.25
N ILE A 90 10.45 0.44 1.38
CA ILE A 90 9.73 -0.53 0.53
C ILE A 90 9.60 -1.82 1.32
N THR A 91 8.38 -2.11 1.76
CA THR A 91 8.05 -3.30 2.54
C THR A 91 7.53 -4.44 1.66
N GLU A 92 7.59 -5.68 2.18
CA GLU A 92 7.01 -6.86 1.51
C GLU A 92 5.47 -6.83 1.44
N LYS A 93 4.83 -5.95 2.18
CA LYS A 93 3.37 -5.79 2.24
C LYS A 93 2.89 -4.52 1.54
N MET A 94 3.80 -3.79 0.90
CA MET A 94 3.49 -2.53 0.23
C MET A 94 2.82 -2.76 -1.12
N ILE A 95 1.78 -1.98 -1.35
CA ILE A 95 1.10 -1.84 -2.62
C ILE A 95 1.21 -0.39 -3.07
N ARG A 96 1.52 -0.16 -4.35
CA ARG A 96 1.47 1.16 -4.98
C ARG A 96 0.30 1.23 -5.93
N LEU A 97 -0.50 2.28 -5.83
CA LEU A 97 -1.57 2.62 -6.77
C LEU A 97 -1.21 3.89 -7.55
N SER A 98 -1.40 3.85 -8.84
CA SER A 98 -1.46 5.01 -9.72
C SER A 98 -2.91 5.19 -10.14
N ILE A 99 -3.58 6.19 -9.59
CA ILE A 99 -5.00 6.42 -9.81
C ILE A 99 -5.22 7.12 -11.16
N GLY A 100 -6.11 6.55 -11.97
CA GLY A 100 -6.50 7.06 -13.28
C GLY A 100 -7.71 8.00 -13.22
N VAL A 101 -8.45 8.06 -14.31
CA VAL A 101 -9.60 8.97 -14.48
C VAL A 101 -10.96 8.25 -14.48
N GLU A 102 -10.99 7.00 -14.03
CA GLU A 102 -12.23 6.25 -13.85
C GLU A 102 -13.11 6.91 -12.77
N ASN A 103 -14.38 6.51 -12.71
CA ASN A 103 -15.26 6.96 -11.64
C ASN A 103 -14.67 6.54 -10.27
N TYR A 104 -14.49 7.52 -9.38
CA TYR A 104 -13.86 7.28 -8.09
C TYR A 104 -14.64 6.28 -7.19
N HIS A 105 -15.96 6.20 -7.34
CA HIS A 105 -16.78 5.21 -6.62
C HIS A 105 -16.45 3.80 -7.07
N ASP A 106 -16.18 3.58 -8.37
CA ASP A 106 -15.83 2.29 -8.92
C ASP A 106 -14.42 1.88 -8.45
N ILE A 107 -13.47 2.82 -8.44
CA ILE A 107 -12.12 2.61 -7.89
C ILE A 107 -12.21 2.22 -6.41
N MET A 108 -12.98 2.97 -5.60
CA MET A 108 -13.15 2.69 -4.18
C MET A 108 -13.81 1.31 -3.94
N SER A 109 -14.83 0.99 -4.74
CA SER A 109 -15.52 -0.31 -4.65
C SER A 109 -14.59 -1.47 -5.02
N ASP A 110 -13.70 -1.28 -6.00
CA ASP A 110 -12.73 -2.29 -6.40
C ASP A 110 -11.68 -2.53 -5.30
N ILE A 111 -11.18 -1.45 -4.70
CA ILE A 111 -10.24 -1.53 -3.56
C ILE A 111 -10.90 -2.21 -2.36
N ASP A 112 -12.12 -1.81 -2.00
CA ASP A 112 -12.82 -2.34 -0.83
C ASP A 112 -13.13 -3.83 -0.98
N GLN A 113 -13.62 -4.27 -2.15
CA GLN A 113 -13.89 -5.68 -2.41
C GLN A 113 -12.59 -6.52 -2.41
N ALA A 114 -11.47 -5.97 -2.91
CA ALA A 114 -10.18 -6.65 -2.92
C ALA A 114 -9.60 -6.77 -1.49
N LEU A 115 -9.67 -5.71 -0.70
CA LEU A 115 -9.33 -5.75 0.74
C LEU A 115 -10.23 -6.74 1.48
N GLY A 116 -11.50 -6.87 1.09
CA GLY A 116 -12.44 -7.85 1.64
C GLY A 116 -11.93 -9.29 1.54
N LYS A 117 -11.11 -9.62 0.54
CA LYS A 117 -10.54 -10.96 0.32
C LYS A 117 -9.35 -11.31 1.21
N ILE A 118 -8.67 -10.30 1.78
CA ILE A 118 -7.59 -10.56 2.74
C ILE A 118 -8.19 -11.21 3.99
N PRO A 119 -7.63 -12.32 4.52
CA PRO A 119 -8.07 -12.90 5.77
C PRO A 119 -7.95 -11.91 6.94
N LEU A 120 -8.81 -12.03 7.94
CA LEU A 120 -8.57 -11.33 9.20
C LEU A 120 -7.41 -12.04 9.91
N ILE A 121 -6.32 -11.32 10.10
CA ILE A 121 -5.22 -11.78 10.94
C ILE A 121 -5.69 -11.58 12.38
N VAL A 122 -6.09 -12.64 13.03
CA VAL A 122 -6.28 -12.66 14.48
C VAL A 122 -4.87 -12.67 15.06
N GLU A 123 -4.43 -11.54 15.64
CA GLU A 123 -3.22 -11.52 16.44
C GLU A 123 -3.42 -12.55 17.57
N SER A 124 -2.81 -13.73 17.42
CA SER A 124 -2.74 -14.69 18.51
C SER A 124 -1.91 -14.04 19.62
N ASN A 125 -2.58 -13.68 20.71
CA ASN A 125 -1.92 -13.16 21.91
C ASN A 125 -0.74 -14.08 22.25
N GLN A 126 0.45 -13.51 22.32
CA GLN A 126 1.68 -14.24 22.72
C GLN A 126 1.56 -14.82 24.14
N GLU A 127 0.52 -14.48 24.89
CA GLU A 127 0.26 -15.00 26.23
C GLU A 127 -0.15 -16.47 26.25
N GLU A 128 -0.79 -17.01 25.19
CA GLU A 128 -1.15 -18.44 25.15
C GLU A 128 0.04 -19.39 24.93
N LYS A 129 1.13 -18.90 24.31
CA LYS A 129 2.32 -19.74 24.11
C LYS A 129 3.16 -19.96 25.38
N GLN A 130 2.96 -19.13 26.40
CA GLN A 130 3.69 -19.24 27.66
C GLN A 130 3.03 -20.20 28.64
N LEU A 131 1.75 -20.52 28.45
CA LEU A 131 1.00 -21.46 29.30
C LEU A 131 1.16 -22.94 28.90
N LEU A 132 1.72 -23.23 27.73
CA LEU A 132 1.93 -24.61 27.22
C LEU A 132 3.35 -25.14 27.46
N LEU A 133 4.19 -24.41 28.20
CA LEU A 133 5.56 -24.78 28.53
C LEU A 133 5.80 -24.95 30.06
N VAL A 134 4.72 -25.22 30.80
CA VAL A 134 4.83 -25.63 32.25
C VAL A 134 4.34 -27.03 32.42
#